data_50540bf910d96aa27a99b643364c1688
#
_entry.id   50540bf910d96aa27a99b643364c1688
#
_cell.length_a   1.000
_cell.length_b   1.000
_cell.length_c   1.000
_cell.angle_alpha   90.00
_cell.angle_beta   90.00
_cell.angle_gamma   90.00
#
_symmetry.space_group_name_H-M   'P 1'
#
loop_
_entity.id
_entity.type
_entity.pdbx_description
1 polymer ?
#
loop_
_entity_poly.entity_id
_entity_poly.type
_entity_poly.pdbx_seq_one_letter_code
_entity_poly.pdbx_strand_id
1 'polypeptide(L)'
;MNLTFKKNSDINPKIYIKGGRVINSKEGANVKQDIFIADKKIIAIGNKNETSIDFTPDLEIDATDKIVCPGLVDFSARVRGSAEMEHKVNLELELLAAVAGGITRIVCPPDNKPSKDEIRSIEMLLKKGQLAKKAHIHPLGTLTSSLRGEKITEMAKFTQAGCIGFTQDNLPIKDTQVLMRALQYAGGFNYTVWVKPIDPWLGFDGVAHSGSVATRLGLSEVPVLSETISILTVLELMRDIDINIHFCRISSERGVQLIRQAKADGLKVTADVGVHHLHLTQIDIEDFNTNSKVVPPFRAERDKEALTLGVIDGTIDCVCSDHTPITEELKNLPFSDAEPGLMGLELLLPLTLKWGKENKVSLEKVLSLITSNPSNILGRELAKVTVGNNADICIFDEFEVWPVNASNLITQFRNSPFYGYELEGRVQQTIVDGSCVYSKEKN
;
A
#
# COMPACT_ATOMS: atom_id res chain seq x y z
N MET A 1 -8.33 -10.30 -33.93
CA MET A 1 -8.64 -8.98 -34.50
C MET A 1 -7.44 -8.08 -34.28
N ASN A 2 -6.68 -7.72 -35.35
CA ASN A 2 -5.42 -7.00 -35.24
C ASN A 2 -5.66 -5.53 -34.91
N LEU A 3 -5.35 -5.13 -33.68
CA LEU A 3 -5.29 -3.72 -33.29
C LEU A 3 -3.94 -3.12 -33.74
N THR A 4 -3.96 -2.36 -34.81
CA THR A 4 -2.80 -1.61 -35.32
C THR A 4 -2.62 -0.34 -34.49
N PHE A 5 -1.60 -0.32 -33.61
CA PHE A 5 -1.19 0.91 -32.97
C PHE A 5 -0.47 1.82 -33.97
N LYS A 6 -1.03 2.98 -34.27
CA LYS A 6 -0.27 4.08 -34.86
C LYS A 6 0.73 4.59 -33.82
N LYS A 7 2.02 4.40 -34.12
CA LYS A 7 3.13 5.03 -33.38
C LYS A 7 3.05 6.56 -33.54
N ASN A 8 2.29 7.22 -32.69
CA ASN A 8 2.42 8.65 -32.41
C ASN A 8 2.54 8.81 -30.91
N SER A 9 3.74 9.04 -30.44
CA SER A 9 4.17 8.95 -29.03
C SER A 9 3.77 10.11 -28.13
N ASP A 10 2.95 11.08 -28.57
CA ASP A 10 2.65 12.29 -27.80
C ASP A 10 1.17 12.68 -27.73
N ILE A 11 0.27 11.86 -28.22
CA ILE A 11 -1.18 12.12 -28.13
C ILE A 11 -1.76 11.25 -27.03
N ASN A 12 -2.33 11.89 -25.97
CA ASN A 12 -3.10 11.19 -24.96
C ASN A 12 -4.29 10.49 -25.63
N PRO A 13 -4.44 9.16 -25.54
CA PRO A 13 -5.49 8.45 -26.26
C PRO A 13 -6.85 8.86 -25.71
N LYS A 14 -7.84 8.96 -26.59
CA LYS A 14 -9.24 9.04 -26.22
C LYS A 14 -9.73 7.63 -25.88
N ILE A 15 -10.14 7.41 -24.64
CA ILE A 15 -10.60 6.10 -24.16
C ILE A 15 -12.09 6.17 -23.86
N TYR A 16 -12.82 5.16 -24.33
CA TYR A 16 -14.21 4.91 -24.00
C TYR A 16 -14.33 3.62 -23.23
N ILE A 17 -14.82 3.70 -21.97
CA ILE A 17 -15.12 2.54 -21.12
C ILE A 17 -16.62 2.35 -21.13
N LYS A 18 -17.07 1.20 -21.62
CA LYS A 18 -18.48 0.89 -21.85
C LYS A 18 -19.04 -0.02 -20.77
N GLY A 19 -20.23 0.34 -20.24
CA GLY A 19 -21.11 -0.55 -19.49
C GLY A 19 -20.59 -1.03 -18.14
N GLY A 20 -19.57 -0.38 -17.58
CA GLY A 20 -18.98 -0.75 -16.31
C GLY A 20 -19.86 -0.36 -15.12
N ARG A 21 -19.82 -1.18 -14.06
CA ARG A 21 -20.41 -0.85 -12.77
C ARG A 21 -19.47 0.10 -12.02
N VAL A 22 -19.77 1.40 -12.09
CA VAL A 22 -18.94 2.44 -11.49
C VAL A 22 -19.17 2.52 -9.99
N ILE A 23 -18.12 2.36 -9.20
CA ILE A 23 -18.14 2.53 -7.75
C ILE A 23 -17.29 3.73 -7.39
N ASN A 24 -17.96 4.75 -6.83
CA ASN A 24 -17.31 5.96 -6.34
C ASN A 24 -17.58 6.10 -4.84
N SER A 25 -16.55 6.11 -4.04
CA SER A 25 -16.61 6.01 -2.59
C SER A 25 -17.37 7.14 -1.86
N LYS A 26 -17.61 8.29 -2.52
CA LYS A 26 -18.30 9.43 -1.88
C LYS A 26 -19.77 9.62 -2.26
N GLU A 27 -20.23 9.06 -3.36
CA GLU A 27 -21.57 9.35 -3.90
C GLU A 27 -22.54 8.15 -3.87
N GLY A 28 -22.08 6.99 -3.34
CA GLY A 28 -22.91 5.78 -3.27
C GLY A 28 -23.39 5.29 -4.64
N ALA A 29 -22.83 5.80 -5.72
CA ALA A 29 -23.23 5.46 -7.07
C ALA A 29 -22.63 4.09 -7.44
N ASN A 30 -23.45 3.06 -7.32
CA ASN A 30 -23.19 1.72 -7.79
C ASN A 30 -24.07 1.49 -9.03
N VAL A 31 -23.71 2.18 -10.13
CA VAL A 31 -24.57 2.28 -11.32
C VAL A 31 -23.78 1.87 -12.56
N LYS A 32 -24.43 1.15 -13.49
CA LYS A 32 -23.85 0.88 -14.81
C LYS A 32 -23.78 2.17 -15.61
N GLN A 33 -22.58 2.60 -15.97
CA GLN A 33 -22.32 3.84 -16.70
C GLN A 33 -21.15 3.68 -17.65
N ASP A 34 -21.13 4.51 -18.68
CA ASP A 34 -20.00 4.66 -19.58
C ASP A 34 -19.11 5.80 -19.08
N ILE A 35 -17.80 5.71 -19.36
CA ILE A 35 -16.82 6.74 -18.99
C ILE A 35 -16.04 7.14 -20.24
N PHE A 36 -15.92 8.46 -20.43
CA PHE A 36 -15.20 9.06 -21.56
C PHE A 36 -13.97 9.77 -21.02
N ILE A 37 -12.79 9.44 -21.57
CA ILE A 37 -11.50 9.95 -21.16
C ILE A 37 -10.82 10.62 -22.36
N ALA A 38 -10.39 11.86 -22.16
CA ALA A 38 -9.55 12.60 -23.10
C ALA A 38 -8.60 13.52 -22.30
N ASP A 39 -7.43 13.81 -22.86
CA ASP A 39 -6.44 14.71 -22.26
C ASP A 39 -6.13 14.37 -20.78
N LYS A 40 -5.98 13.07 -20.50
CA LYS A 40 -5.70 12.50 -19.16
C LYS A 40 -6.85 12.62 -18.16
N LYS A 41 -8.00 13.17 -18.55
CA LYS A 41 -9.11 13.47 -17.65
C LYS A 41 -10.37 12.72 -18.05
N ILE A 42 -11.20 12.45 -17.05
CA ILE A 42 -12.59 12.02 -17.25
C ILE A 42 -13.37 13.22 -17.72
N ILE A 43 -13.85 13.19 -18.96
CA ILE A 43 -14.59 14.31 -19.57
C ILE A 43 -16.11 14.15 -19.46
N ALA A 44 -16.60 12.89 -19.36
CA ALA A 44 -18.00 12.60 -19.11
C ALA A 44 -18.19 11.22 -18.48
N ILE A 45 -19.31 11.08 -17.76
CA ILE A 45 -19.82 9.82 -17.20
C ILE A 45 -21.32 9.78 -17.48
N GLY A 46 -21.82 8.67 -18.02
CA GLY A 46 -23.25 8.48 -18.36
C GLY A 46 -23.40 7.69 -19.66
N ASN A 47 -24.62 7.32 -20.01
CA ASN A 47 -24.89 6.56 -21.22
C ASN A 47 -24.49 7.33 -22.48
N LYS A 48 -23.85 6.67 -23.44
CA LYS A 48 -23.40 7.29 -24.70
C LYS A 48 -24.49 8.07 -25.45
N ASN A 49 -25.72 7.63 -25.36
CA ASN A 49 -26.87 8.25 -26.03
C ASN A 49 -27.39 9.50 -25.29
N GLU A 50 -27.02 9.70 -24.03
CA GLU A 50 -27.45 10.82 -23.17
C GLU A 50 -26.36 11.90 -23.08
N THR A 51 -25.11 11.52 -23.30
CA THR A 51 -23.98 12.46 -23.37
C THR A 51 -23.93 13.05 -24.77
N SER A 52 -24.25 14.34 -24.93
CA SER A 52 -24.20 15.08 -26.22
C SER A 52 -22.74 15.30 -26.71
N ILE A 53 -21.85 14.33 -26.51
CA ILE A 53 -20.41 14.50 -26.82
C ILE A 53 -20.13 13.80 -28.15
N ASP A 54 -19.64 14.56 -29.13
CA ASP A 54 -19.01 14.00 -30.30
C ASP A 54 -17.64 13.39 -29.94
N PHE A 55 -17.63 12.08 -29.70
CA PHE A 55 -16.47 11.36 -29.17
C PHE A 55 -16.15 10.15 -30.04
N THR A 56 -15.01 10.23 -30.72
CA THR A 56 -14.44 9.09 -31.44
C THR A 56 -13.26 8.55 -30.61
N PRO A 57 -13.40 7.35 -29.99
CA PRO A 57 -12.35 6.77 -29.16
C PRO A 57 -11.21 6.21 -30.01
N ASP A 58 -9.98 6.34 -29.49
CA ASP A 58 -8.79 5.62 -30.00
C ASP A 58 -8.73 4.20 -29.41
N LEU A 59 -9.32 4.01 -28.21
CA LEU A 59 -9.43 2.74 -27.51
C LEU A 59 -10.81 2.61 -26.88
N GLU A 60 -11.48 1.50 -27.17
CA GLU A 60 -12.72 1.08 -26.50
C GLU A 60 -12.43 -0.09 -25.55
N ILE A 61 -12.89 0.01 -24.31
CA ILE A 61 -12.79 -1.01 -23.27
C ILE A 61 -14.20 -1.45 -22.90
N ASP A 62 -14.52 -2.73 -23.14
CA ASP A 62 -15.75 -3.31 -22.68
C ASP A 62 -15.62 -3.72 -21.20
N ALA A 63 -16.27 -2.96 -20.33
CA ALA A 63 -16.34 -3.20 -18.90
C ALA A 63 -17.68 -3.81 -18.46
N THR A 64 -18.44 -4.38 -19.40
CA THR A 64 -19.71 -5.06 -19.09
C THR A 64 -19.46 -6.13 -18.02
N ASP A 65 -20.29 -6.10 -16.97
CA ASP A 65 -20.20 -6.98 -15.79
C ASP A 65 -18.86 -6.88 -15.00
N LYS A 66 -18.09 -5.82 -15.21
CA LYS A 66 -16.89 -5.49 -14.44
C LYS A 66 -17.14 -4.32 -13.50
N ILE A 67 -16.35 -4.26 -12.46
CA ILE A 67 -16.27 -3.11 -11.55
C ILE A 67 -15.29 -2.09 -12.12
N VAL A 68 -15.70 -0.83 -12.11
CA VAL A 68 -14.86 0.32 -12.44
C VAL A 68 -14.74 1.18 -11.18
N CYS A 69 -13.57 1.28 -10.63
CA CYS A 69 -13.31 2.06 -9.43
C CYS A 69 -12.10 3.00 -9.62
N PRO A 70 -11.88 3.97 -8.73
CA PRO A 70 -10.63 4.72 -8.72
C PRO A 70 -9.43 3.78 -8.66
N GLY A 71 -8.33 4.16 -9.29
CA GLY A 71 -7.08 3.43 -9.18
C GLY A 71 -6.67 3.26 -7.71
N LEU A 72 -6.17 2.08 -7.37
CA LEU A 72 -5.81 1.74 -6.01
C LEU A 72 -4.60 2.55 -5.53
N VAL A 73 -4.57 2.82 -4.23
CA VAL A 73 -3.49 3.53 -3.54
C VAL A 73 -2.90 2.61 -2.48
N ASP A 74 -1.67 2.17 -2.68
CA ASP A 74 -0.97 1.33 -1.72
C ASP A 74 -0.08 2.17 -0.80
N PHE A 75 -0.32 2.04 0.50
CA PHE A 75 0.35 2.85 1.53
C PHE A 75 1.72 2.33 1.95
N SER A 76 2.11 1.15 1.50
CA SER A 76 3.44 0.60 1.78
C SER A 76 3.84 -0.44 0.75
N ALA A 77 4.71 -0.04 -0.18
CA ALA A 77 5.35 -1.00 -1.06
C ALA A 77 6.80 -0.59 -1.37
N ARG A 78 7.70 -1.54 -1.21
CA ARG A 78 9.10 -1.42 -1.61
C ARG A 78 9.26 -1.90 -3.04
N VAL A 79 9.33 -0.97 -3.96
CA VAL A 79 9.54 -1.25 -5.40
C VAL A 79 11.03 -1.22 -5.80
N ARG A 80 11.90 -1.00 -4.80
CA ARG A 80 13.35 -1.19 -4.92
C ARG A 80 13.76 -2.25 -3.92
N GLY A 81 14.72 -3.09 -4.27
CA GLY A 81 15.35 -3.98 -3.32
C GLY A 81 16.19 -3.22 -2.30
N SER A 82 16.51 -3.86 -1.15
CA SER A 82 17.60 -3.42 -0.30
C SER A 82 18.88 -3.29 -1.12
N ALA A 83 19.91 -2.62 -0.59
CA ALA A 83 21.18 -2.46 -1.34
C ALA A 83 21.80 -3.78 -1.79
N GLU A 84 21.62 -4.85 -1.01
CA GLU A 84 22.04 -6.21 -1.37
C GLU A 84 21.20 -6.79 -2.52
N MET A 85 20.00 -6.26 -2.73
CA MET A 85 19.04 -6.69 -3.74
C MET A 85 18.82 -5.67 -4.88
N GLU A 86 19.44 -4.47 -4.81
CA GLU A 86 19.21 -3.38 -5.78
C GLU A 86 19.46 -3.82 -7.24
N HIS A 87 20.36 -4.78 -7.44
CA HIS A 87 20.63 -5.35 -8.77
C HIS A 87 19.66 -6.47 -9.18
N LYS A 88 18.87 -7.01 -8.23
CA LYS A 88 17.95 -8.12 -8.47
C LYS A 88 16.50 -7.66 -8.63
N VAL A 89 16.16 -6.45 -8.16
CA VAL A 89 14.80 -5.87 -8.27
C VAL A 89 14.74 -4.94 -9.48
N ASN A 90 13.90 -5.30 -10.43
CA ASN A 90 13.63 -4.46 -11.60
C ASN A 90 12.45 -3.53 -11.29
N LEU A 91 12.72 -2.22 -11.10
CA LEU A 91 11.70 -1.21 -10.82
C LEU A 91 10.56 -1.21 -11.86
N GLU A 92 10.85 -1.34 -13.15
CA GLU A 92 9.81 -1.35 -14.18
C GLU A 92 8.88 -2.55 -14.04
N LEU A 93 9.42 -3.72 -13.69
CA LEU A 93 8.65 -4.93 -13.49
C LEU A 93 7.78 -4.84 -12.23
N GLU A 94 8.31 -4.28 -11.13
CA GLU A 94 7.52 -4.08 -9.92
C GLU A 94 6.42 -3.01 -10.12
N LEU A 95 6.69 -1.96 -10.89
CA LEU A 95 5.65 -1.00 -11.26
C LEU A 95 4.62 -1.61 -12.23
N LEU A 96 5.02 -2.56 -13.08
CA LEU A 96 4.09 -3.33 -13.90
C LEU A 96 3.23 -4.26 -13.03
N ALA A 97 3.84 -4.94 -12.04
CA ALA A 97 3.10 -5.74 -11.06
C ALA A 97 2.10 -4.90 -10.26
N ALA A 98 2.48 -3.67 -9.87
CA ALA A 98 1.57 -2.74 -9.20
C ALA A 98 0.32 -2.45 -10.04
N VAL A 99 0.49 -2.07 -11.32
CA VAL A 99 -0.65 -1.79 -12.18
C VAL A 99 -1.42 -3.05 -12.57
N ALA A 100 -0.78 -4.23 -12.58
CA ALA A 100 -1.47 -5.52 -12.71
C ALA A 100 -2.36 -5.82 -11.49
N GLY A 101 -1.97 -5.33 -10.30
CA GLY A 101 -2.80 -5.33 -9.09
C GLY A 101 -3.81 -4.18 -9.00
N GLY A 102 -3.93 -3.33 -10.04
CA GLY A 102 -4.85 -2.17 -10.05
C GLY A 102 -4.31 -0.93 -9.33
N ILE A 103 -3.08 -0.98 -8.82
CA ILE A 103 -2.47 0.10 -8.03
C ILE A 103 -1.93 1.16 -8.97
N THR A 104 -2.43 2.38 -8.82
CA THR A 104 -2.00 3.55 -9.60
C THR A 104 -1.05 4.45 -8.82
N ARG A 105 -0.99 4.29 -7.49
CA ARG A 105 -0.15 5.09 -6.59
C ARG A 105 0.43 4.23 -5.48
N ILE A 106 1.72 4.43 -5.23
CA ILE A 106 2.48 3.69 -4.24
C ILE A 106 3.16 4.67 -3.30
N VAL A 107 2.98 4.51 -2.00
CA VAL A 107 3.82 5.12 -0.98
C VAL A 107 5.03 4.21 -0.75
N CYS A 108 6.21 4.74 -1.05
CA CYS A 108 7.45 3.97 -0.98
C CYS A 108 8.28 4.42 0.24
N PRO A 109 8.44 3.57 1.27
CA PRO A 109 9.32 3.86 2.39
C PRO A 109 10.80 3.88 1.95
N PRO A 110 11.68 4.53 2.70
CA PRO A 110 13.12 4.52 2.42
C PRO A 110 13.68 3.10 2.61
N ASP A 111 14.72 2.76 1.84
CA ASP A 111 15.42 1.49 1.98
C ASP A 111 16.35 1.52 3.19
N ASN A 112 16.43 0.41 3.91
CA ASN A 112 17.13 0.33 5.19
C ASN A 112 18.63 0.04 5.08
N LYS A 113 19.14 -0.44 3.94
CA LYS A 113 20.56 -0.87 3.81
C LYS A 113 21.12 -0.62 2.41
N PRO A 114 22.15 0.23 2.26
CA PRO A 114 22.39 1.43 3.05
C PRO A 114 21.28 2.43 2.77
N SER A 115 20.77 3.08 3.82
CA SER A 115 19.77 4.11 3.60
C SER A 115 20.42 5.22 2.78
N LYS A 116 19.94 5.39 1.57
CA LYS A 116 20.33 6.51 0.73
C LYS A 116 19.43 7.69 1.10
N ASP A 117 19.74 8.35 2.19
CA ASP A 117 19.10 9.60 2.61
C ASP A 117 19.64 10.80 1.79
N GLU A 118 20.04 10.54 0.56
CA GLU A 118 20.47 11.56 -0.38
C GLU A 118 19.28 12.02 -1.23
N ILE A 119 19.08 13.31 -1.29
CA ILE A 119 18.08 13.98 -2.13
C ILE A 119 18.15 13.44 -3.56
N ARG A 120 19.36 13.24 -4.10
CA ARG A 120 19.60 12.69 -5.43
C ARG A 120 18.97 11.30 -5.64
N SER A 121 18.94 10.47 -4.61
CA SER A 121 18.30 9.13 -4.68
C SER A 121 16.79 9.24 -4.83
N ILE A 122 16.16 10.20 -4.15
CA ILE A 122 14.72 10.48 -4.29
C ILE A 122 14.41 11.01 -5.69
N GLU A 123 15.15 12.01 -6.16
CA GLU A 123 14.99 12.57 -7.51
C GLU A 123 15.16 11.49 -8.60
N MET A 124 16.15 10.61 -8.43
CA MET A 124 16.39 9.50 -9.37
C MET A 124 15.24 8.48 -9.35
N LEU A 125 14.70 8.14 -8.18
CA LEU A 125 13.54 7.25 -8.06
C LEU A 125 12.33 7.84 -8.77
N LEU A 126 12.01 9.10 -8.49
CA LEU A 126 10.88 9.79 -9.12
C LEU A 126 11.04 9.86 -10.63
N LYS A 127 12.24 10.21 -11.12
CA LYS A 127 12.52 10.25 -12.56
C LYS A 127 12.36 8.88 -13.22
N LYS A 128 12.90 7.81 -12.62
CA LYS A 128 12.73 6.44 -13.13
C LYS A 128 11.26 6.03 -13.14
N GLY A 129 10.50 6.33 -12.06
CA GLY A 129 9.06 6.07 -11.99
C GLY A 129 8.27 6.80 -13.09
N GLN A 130 8.58 8.07 -13.34
CA GLN A 130 7.95 8.85 -14.43
C GLN A 130 8.26 8.27 -15.82
N LEU A 131 9.49 7.81 -16.04
CA LEU A 131 9.89 7.20 -17.32
C LEU A 131 9.21 5.85 -17.56
N ALA A 132 8.94 5.09 -16.49
CA ALA A 132 8.23 3.81 -16.59
C ALA A 132 6.77 3.97 -17.03
N LYS A 133 6.15 5.14 -16.83
CA LYS A 133 4.76 5.45 -17.20
C LYS A 133 3.76 4.39 -16.69
N LYS A 134 3.93 3.99 -15.43
CA LYS A 134 3.08 3.02 -14.73
C LYS A 134 2.50 3.68 -13.48
N ALA A 135 2.52 3.01 -12.32
CA ALA A 135 2.07 3.60 -11.08
C ALA A 135 2.94 4.80 -10.65
N HIS A 136 2.32 5.81 -10.05
CA HIS A 136 3.01 6.94 -9.44
C HIS A 136 3.69 6.53 -8.14
N ILE A 137 4.94 6.94 -7.94
CA ILE A 137 5.68 6.70 -6.71
C ILE A 137 5.63 7.95 -5.82
N HIS A 138 5.29 7.76 -4.56
CA HIS A 138 5.27 8.77 -3.52
C HIS A 138 6.30 8.39 -2.44
N PRO A 139 7.55 8.87 -2.50
CA PRO A 139 8.58 8.49 -1.55
C PRO A 139 8.37 9.14 -0.20
N LEU A 140 8.70 8.40 0.88
CA LEU A 140 8.88 8.93 2.21
C LEU A 140 10.37 9.27 2.42
N GLY A 141 10.63 10.40 3.08
CA GLY A 141 11.96 10.76 3.55
C GLY A 141 12.31 10.09 4.89
N THR A 142 13.59 10.08 5.26
CA THR A 142 14.06 9.59 6.55
C THR A 142 13.90 10.66 7.62
N LEU A 143 13.49 10.29 8.85
CA LEU A 143 13.46 11.21 10.00
C LEU A 143 14.85 11.57 10.46
N THR A 144 15.76 10.60 10.44
CA THR A 144 17.16 10.80 10.86
C THR A 144 18.11 10.38 9.76
N SER A 145 19.28 11.01 9.72
CA SER A 145 20.33 10.72 8.74
C SER A 145 20.69 9.24 8.77
N SER A 146 20.62 8.60 7.61
CA SER A 146 20.89 7.18 7.41
C SER A 146 20.08 6.26 8.32
N LEU A 147 18.91 6.73 8.79
CA LEU A 147 18.02 6.00 9.73
C LEU A 147 18.72 5.60 11.04
N ARG A 148 19.81 6.29 11.46
CA ARG A 148 20.60 5.91 12.64
C ARG A 148 19.96 6.32 13.96
N GLY A 149 18.91 7.16 13.95
CA GLY A 149 18.27 7.64 15.17
C GLY A 149 19.05 8.70 15.94
N GLU A 150 20.12 9.30 15.37
CA GLU A 150 21.02 10.20 16.07
C GLU A 150 20.85 11.67 15.64
N LYS A 151 20.85 11.93 14.34
CA LYS A 151 20.79 13.26 13.76
C LYS A 151 19.58 13.41 12.85
N ILE A 152 18.75 14.43 13.09
CA ILE A 152 17.56 14.74 12.28
C ILE A 152 17.99 15.15 10.87
N THR A 153 17.24 14.72 9.86
CA THR A 153 17.44 15.11 8.46
C THR A 153 16.94 16.52 8.18
N GLU A 154 17.38 17.10 7.08
CA GLU A 154 16.86 18.38 6.57
C GLU A 154 15.52 18.15 5.81
N MET A 155 14.42 17.92 6.55
CA MET A 155 13.12 17.52 6.00
C MET A 155 12.63 18.45 4.88
N ALA A 156 12.87 19.77 4.99
CA ALA A 156 12.46 20.73 3.98
C ALA A 156 13.07 20.44 2.60
N LYS A 157 14.35 20.02 2.54
CA LYS A 157 15.00 19.66 1.28
C LYS A 157 14.44 18.39 0.68
N PHE A 158 14.09 17.39 1.52
CA PHE A 158 13.44 16.16 1.06
C PHE A 158 12.04 16.42 0.50
N THR A 159 11.27 17.31 1.14
CA THR A 159 9.96 17.73 0.63
C THR A 159 10.10 18.44 -0.72
N GLN A 160 11.10 19.33 -0.90
CA GLN A 160 11.39 19.96 -2.19
C GLN A 160 11.77 18.94 -3.28
N ALA A 161 12.45 17.85 -2.90
CA ALA A 161 12.78 16.75 -3.80
C ALA A 161 11.59 15.83 -4.14
N GLY A 162 10.44 16.01 -3.45
CA GLY A 162 9.20 15.30 -3.74
C GLY A 162 8.76 14.27 -2.70
N CYS A 163 9.40 14.21 -1.53
CA CYS A 163 8.90 13.39 -0.42
C CYS A 163 7.57 13.92 0.10
N ILE A 164 6.65 13.00 0.44
CA ILE A 164 5.29 13.31 0.90
C ILE A 164 5.14 13.28 2.42
N GLY A 165 6.13 12.80 3.14
CA GLY A 165 6.18 12.63 4.58
C GLY A 165 7.50 12.00 5.00
N PHE A 166 7.61 11.65 6.27
CA PHE A 166 8.86 11.17 6.87
C PHE A 166 8.64 9.95 7.73
N THR A 167 9.61 9.05 7.75
CA THR A 167 9.55 7.83 8.56
C THR A 167 10.93 7.42 9.06
N GLN A 168 10.93 6.62 10.11
CA GLN A 168 12.13 5.90 10.57
C GLN A 168 12.06 4.41 10.16
N ASP A 169 10.96 4.00 9.54
CA ASP A 169 10.65 2.65 9.08
C ASP A 169 10.91 1.57 10.16
N ASN A 170 11.67 0.53 9.85
CA ASN A 170 11.94 -0.59 10.76
C ASN A 170 13.06 -0.31 11.79
N LEU A 171 13.66 0.88 11.78
CA LEU A 171 14.80 1.25 12.61
C LEU A 171 14.41 2.28 13.68
N PRO A 172 13.86 1.87 14.84
CA PRO A 172 13.29 2.78 15.82
C PRO A 172 14.35 3.72 16.43
N ILE A 173 13.95 4.96 16.73
CA ILE A 173 14.79 5.95 17.40
C ILE A 173 14.89 5.58 18.88
N LYS A 174 16.12 5.35 19.37
CA LYS A 174 16.38 4.97 20.77
C LYS A 174 16.32 6.15 21.73
N ASP A 175 16.71 7.33 21.27
CA ASP A 175 16.73 8.56 22.05
C ASP A 175 15.41 9.32 21.87
N THR A 176 14.57 9.33 22.90
CA THR A 176 13.28 10.04 22.90
C THR A 176 13.45 11.55 22.70
N GLN A 177 14.59 12.15 23.06
CA GLN A 177 14.86 13.57 22.79
C GLN A 177 15.03 13.83 21.29
N VAL A 178 15.72 12.94 20.58
CA VAL A 178 15.85 13.01 19.12
C VAL A 178 14.47 12.82 18.47
N LEU A 179 13.68 11.85 18.94
CA LEU A 179 12.31 11.62 18.46
C LEU A 179 11.47 12.89 18.65
N MET A 180 11.43 13.45 19.87
CA MET A 180 10.66 14.66 20.17
C MET A 180 11.04 15.82 19.24
N ARG A 181 12.34 16.08 19.04
CA ARG A 181 12.80 17.14 18.15
C ARG A 181 12.45 16.90 16.69
N ALA A 182 12.50 15.63 16.22
CA ALA A 182 12.06 15.27 14.87
C ALA A 182 10.57 15.54 14.68
N LEU A 183 9.73 15.19 15.66
CA LEU A 183 8.30 15.46 15.64
C LEU A 183 8.01 16.96 15.69
N GLN A 184 8.70 17.73 16.54
CA GLN A 184 8.60 19.21 16.60
C GLN A 184 8.94 19.87 15.26
N TYR A 185 10.03 19.41 14.61
CA TYR A 185 10.40 19.92 13.30
C TYR A 185 9.33 19.60 12.26
N ALA A 186 8.89 18.35 12.19
CA ALA A 186 7.85 17.94 11.25
C ALA A 186 6.53 18.68 11.48
N GLY A 187 6.10 18.84 12.75
CA GLY A 187 4.89 19.57 13.12
C GLY A 187 4.95 21.05 12.73
N GLY A 188 6.11 21.71 12.95
CA GLY A 188 6.32 23.12 12.56
C GLY A 188 6.16 23.41 11.07
N PHE A 189 6.29 22.38 10.21
CA PHE A 189 6.08 22.47 8.76
C PHE A 189 4.81 21.75 8.27
N ASN A 190 3.99 21.26 9.18
CA ASN A 190 2.79 20.45 8.88
C ASN A 190 3.10 19.21 8.03
N TYR A 191 4.25 18.58 8.26
CA TYR A 191 4.59 17.31 7.64
C TYR A 191 3.95 16.16 8.40
N THR A 192 3.50 15.13 7.68
CA THR A 192 3.04 13.88 8.30
C THR A 192 4.22 12.98 8.60
N VAL A 193 4.28 12.44 9.81
CA VAL A 193 5.26 11.43 10.21
C VAL A 193 4.58 10.04 10.23
N TRP A 194 5.22 9.10 9.55
CA TRP A 194 4.78 7.73 9.40
C TRP A 194 5.56 6.87 10.38
N VAL A 195 4.88 6.41 11.42
CA VAL A 195 5.49 5.66 12.51
C VAL A 195 5.18 4.18 12.37
N LYS A 196 6.18 3.36 12.14
CA LYS A 196 6.06 1.92 12.36
C LYS A 196 6.37 1.67 13.84
N PRO A 197 5.38 1.27 14.65
CA PRO A 197 5.55 1.25 16.09
C PRO A 197 6.35 0.02 16.53
N ILE A 198 7.64 0.22 16.75
CA ILE A 198 8.60 -0.77 17.21
C ILE A 198 9.37 -0.16 18.37
N ASP A 199 9.41 -0.82 19.53
CA ASP A 199 10.29 -0.43 20.62
C ASP A 199 11.72 -0.88 20.32
N PRO A 200 12.74 -0.02 20.55
CA PRO A 200 14.12 -0.33 20.20
C PRO A 200 14.78 -1.43 21.04
N TRP A 201 14.14 -1.86 22.12
CA TRP A 201 14.72 -2.81 23.08
C TRP A 201 13.86 -4.08 23.24
N LEU A 202 12.52 -3.95 23.19
CA LEU A 202 11.62 -5.06 23.42
C LEU A 202 11.41 -5.90 22.17
N GLY A 203 12.16 -6.98 22.07
CA GLY A 203 12.02 -7.93 20.96
C GLY A 203 12.49 -7.40 19.61
N PHE A 204 13.39 -6.40 19.58
CA PHE A 204 13.89 -5.83 18.34
C PHE A 204 14.59 -6.88 17.44
N ASP A 205 15.29 -7.85 18.04
CA ASP A 205 15.91 -8.97 17.32
C ASP A 205 14.99 -10.20 17.26
N GLY A 206 13.72 -10.06 17.66
CA GLY A 206 12.74 -11.14 17.61
C GLY A 206 12.24 -11.39 16.18
N VAL A 207 11.81 -12.63 15.94
CA VAL A 207 11.35 -13.07 14.62
C VAL A 207 9.92 -13.57 14.59
N ALA A 208 9.31 -13.83 15.76
CA ALA A 208 7.97 -14.37 15.91
C ALA A 208 7.21 -13.71 17.05
N HIS A 209 5.88 -13.75 17.00
CA HIS A 209 5.02 -13.28 18.10
C HIS A 209 5.29 -14.05 19.39
N SER A 210 5.42 -13.32 20.53
CA SER A 210 5.52 -13.91 21.86
C SER A 210 4.32 -14.78 22.19
N GLY A 211 4.54 -16.08 22.33
CA GLY A 211 3.47 -17.02 22.63
C GLY A 211 3.85 -18.48 22.46
N SER A 212 2.86 -19.35 22.56
CA SER A 212 3.03 -20.80 22.55
C SER A 212 3.71 -21.33 21.27
N VAL A 213 3.44 -20.69 20.13
CA VAL A 213 4.03 -21.10 18.83
C VAL A 213 5.54 -20.81 18.82
N ALA A 214 5.94 -19.57 19.15
CA ALA A 214 7.36 -19.19 19.19
C ALA A 214 8.14 -20.01 20.23
N THR A 215 7.56 -20.20 21.44
CA THR A 215 8.15 -21.05 22.48
C THR A 215 8.35 -22.49 22.01
N ARG A 216 7.35 -23.09 21.35
CA ARG A 216 7.43 -24.46 20.82
C ARG A 216 8.49 -24.60 19.72
N LEU A 217 8.62 -23.60 18.88
CA LEU A 217 9.58 -23.58 17.76
C LEU A 217 10.98 -23.10 18.20
N GLY A 218 11.16 -22.64 19.44
CA GLY A 218 12.43 -22.10 19.92
C GLY A 218 12.86 -20.81 19.24
N LEU A 219 11.89 -20.00 18.80
CA LEU A 219 12.14 -18.73 18.09
C LEU A 219 12.23 -17.56 19.07
N SER A 220 13.09 -16.58 18.75
CA SER A 220 13.15 -15.32 19.48
C SER A 220 11.86 -14.52 19.33
N GLU A 221 11.38 -13.95 20.43
CA GLU A 221 10.02 -13.43 20.54
C GLU A 221 9.94 -11.92 20.37
N VAL A 222 8.85 -11.45 19.74
CA VAL A 222 8.44 -10.04 19.65
C VAL A 222 7.16 -9.84 20.47
N PRO A 223 7.24 -9.28 21.69
CA PRO A 223 6.06 -9.07 22.51
C PRO A 223 5.17 -7.95 21.93
N VAL A 224 3.87 -8.01 22.22
CA VAL A 224 2.92 -6.93 21.89
C VAL A 224 3.36 -5.60 22.53
N LEU A 225 4.05 -5.66 23.66
CA LEU A 225 4.60 -4.48 24.34
C LEU A 225 5.56 -3.66 23.46
N SER A 226 6.28 -4.28 22.51
CA SER A 226 7.11 -3.56 21.55
C SER A 226 6.30 -2.55 20.74
N GLU A 227 5.13 -2.95 20.26
CA GLU A 227 4.21 -2.09 19.52
C GLU A 227 3.58 -1.03 20.43
N THR A 228 3.02 -1.46 21.57
CA THR A 228 2.21 -0.57 22.40
C THR A 228 3.01 0.50 23.14
N ILE A 229 4.22 0.19 23.61
CA ILE A 229 5.12 1.19 24.21
C ILE A 229 5.54 2.23 23.18
N SER A 230 5.87 1.82 21.97
CA SER A 230 6.19 2.75 20.88
C SER A 230 5.00 3.67 20.55
N ILE A 231 3.77 3.12 20.46
CA ILE A 231 2.56 3.94 20.26
C ILE A 231 2.38 4.93 21.40
N LEU A 232 2.43 4.47 22.65
CA LEU A 232 2.25 5.32 23.84
C LEU A 232 3.28 6.45 23.91
N THR A 233 4.54 6.16 23.59
CA THR A 233 5.60 7.16 23.56
C THR A 233 5.29 8.28 22.55
N VAL A 234 4.85 7.92 21.35
CA VAL A 234 4.49 8.90 20.32
C VAL A 234 3.24 9.68 20.73
N LEU A 235 2.21 9.01 21.23
CA LEU A 235 0.96 9.67 21.65
C LEU A 235 1.20 10.66 22.80
N GLU A 236 2.11 10.35 23.74
CA GLU A 236 2.45 11.26 24.82
C GLU A 236 3.16 12.51 24.31
N LEU A 237 4.09 12.36 23.36
CA LEU A 237 4.74 13.49 22.70
C LEU A 237 3.74 14.36 21.90
N MET A 238 2.72 13.77 21.32
CA MET A 238 1.67 14.50 20.57
C MET A 238 0.79 15.38 21.46
N ARG A 239 0.78 15.19 22.79
CA ARG A 239 0.02 16.07 23.69
C ARG A 239 0.53 17.50 23.68
N ASP A 240 1.84 17.67 23.46
CA ASP A 240 2.53 18.97 23.45
C ASP A 240 2.93 19.41 22.03
N ILE A 241 2.82 18.52 21.05
CA ILE A 241 3.26 18.77 19.66
C ILE A 241 2.09 18.62 18.70
N ASP A 242 1.70 19.71 18.03
CA ASP A 242 0.69 19.65 16.97
C ASP A 242 1.29 19.05 15.69
N ILE A 243 1.00 17.77 15.43
CA ILE A 243 1.55 16.99 14.32
C ILE A 243 0.56 15.96 13.80
N ASN A 244 0.65 15.65 12.51
CA ASN A 244 -0.07 14.54 11.90
C ASN A 244 0.78 13.27 11.99
N ILE A 245 0.26 12.23 12.64
CA ILE A 245 0.92 10.92 12.73
C ILE A 245 0.10 9.87 11.98
N HIS A 246 0.78 9.10 11.14
CA HIS A 246 0.24 7.88 10.56
C HIS A 246 0.94 6.67 11.15
N PHE A 247 0.21 5.86 11.92
CA PHE A 247 0.73 4.62 12.49
C PHE A 247 0.65 3.49 11.45
N CYS A 248 1.80 2.92 11.13
CA CYS A 248 1.96 1.97 10.06
C CYS A 248 1.89 0.53 10.56
N ARG A 249 1.13 -0.34 9.86
CA ARG A 249 1.09 -1.79 10.10
C ARG A 249 0.80 -2.14 11.54
N ILE A 250 -0.29 -1.60 12.09
CA ILE A 250 -0.78 -2.02 13.41
C ILE A 250 -1.05 -3.52 13.36
N SER A 251 -0.65 -4.24 14.41
CA SER A 251 -0.68 -5.69 14.43
C SER A 251 -1.37 -6.33 15.64
N SER A 252 -1.71 -5.54 16.68
CA SER A 252 -2.22 -6.08 17.92
C SER A 252 -3.55 -5.45 18.37
N GLU A 253 -4.35 -6.23 19.12
CA GLU A 253 -5.58 -5.76 19.77
C GLU A 253 -5.33 -4.49 20.59
N ARG A 254 -4.26 -4.51 21.41
CA ARG A 254 -3.93 -3.38 22.27
C ARG A 254 -3.51 -2.14 21.46
N GLY A 255 -2.80 -2.33 20.35
CA GLY A 255 -2.48 -1.25 19.41
C GLY A 255 -3.75 -0.59 18.86
N VAL A 256 -4.72 -1.38 18.41
CA VAL A 256 -6.03 -0.88 17.94
C VAL A 256 -6.74 -0.07 19.05
N GLN A 257 -6.76 -0.57 20.28
CA GLN A 257 -7.37 0.14 21.42
C GLN A 257 -6.71 1.50 21.67
N LEU A 258 -5.38 1.59 21.60
CA LEU A 258 -4.64 2.84 21.78
C LEU A 258 -4.93 3.85 20.66
N ILE A 259 -4.98 3.41 19.41
CA ILE A 259 -5.32 4.27 18.26
C ILE A 259 -6.76 4.78 18.37
N ARG A 260 -7.71 3.90 18.77
CA ARG A 260 -9.12 4.28 18.99
C ARG A 260 -9.24 5.37 20.05
N GLN A 261 -8.53 5.19 21.17
CA GLN A 261 -8.52 6.19 22.24
C GLN A 261 -7.89 7.51 21.77
N ALA A 262 -6.75 7.46 21.06
CA ALA A 262 -6.11 8.66 20.54
C ALA A 262 -7.01 9.47 19.59
N LYS A 263 -7.78 8.78 18.74
CA LYS A 263 -8.78 9.43 17.88
C LYS A 263 -9.90 10.06 18.68
N ALA A 264 -10.40 9.36 19.73
CA ALA A 264 -11.42 9.87 20.64
C ALA A 264 -10.93 11.10 21.43
N ASP A 265 -9.66 11.14 21.81
CA ASP A 265 -9.02 12.27 22.46
C ASP A 265 -8.75 13.46 21.49
N GLY A 266 -9.06 13.32 20.21
CA GLY A 266 -8.90 14.37 19.19
C GLY A 266 -7.49 14.52 18.65
N LEU A 267 -6.58 13.57 18.90
CA LEU A 267 -5.24 13.59 18.31
C LEU A 267 -5.30 13.33 16.79
N LYS A 268 -4.44 13.99 16.03
CA LYS A 268 -4.37 13.88 14.57
C LYS A 268 -3.67 12.59 14.17
N VAL A 269 -4.31 11.45 14.41
CA VAL A 269 -3.76 10.13 14.11
C VAL A 269 -4.58 9.40 13.06
N THR A 270 -3.87 8.69 12.18
CA THR A 270 -4.42 7.70 11.25
C THR A 270 -3.61 6.42 11.35
N ALA A 271 -4.15 5.29 10.86
CA ALA A 271 -3.46 4.01 10.92
C ALA A 271 -3.74 3.14 9.71
N ASP A 272 -2.77 2.29 9.35
CA ASP A 272 -2.94 1.21 8.39
C ASP A 272 -2.71 -0.18 9.00
N VAL A 273 -3.12 -1.19 8.25
CA VAL A 273 -2.82 -2.60 8.51
C VAL A 273 -2.38 -3.27 7.21
N GLY A 274 -1.41 -4.18 7.29
CA GLY A 274 -1.07 -5.04 6.16
C GLY A 274 -2.22 -6.01 5.87
N VAL A 275 -2.62 -6.13 4.59
CA VAL A 275 -3.74 -7.01 4.19
C VAL A 275 -3.57 -8.44 4.68
N HIS A 276 -2.35 -8.94 4.73
CA HIS A 276 -2.03 -10.29 5.19
C HIS A 276 -2.30 -10.50 6.68
N HIS A 277 -2.21 -9.45 7.54
CA HIS A 277 -2.56 -9.52 8.97
C HIS A 277 -4.07 -9.67 9.22
N LEU A 278 -4.91 -9.42 8.21
CA LEU A 278 -6.35 -9.66 8.27
C LEU A 278 -6.73 -11.13 7.96
N HIS A 279 -5.76 -11.93 7.47
CA HIS A 279 -5.99 -13.33 7.09
C HIS A 279 -5.17 -14.32 7.90
N LEU A 280 -3.93 -13.97 8.24
CA LEU A 280 -2.94 -14.88 8.80
C LEU A 280 -2.67 -14.57 10.28
N THR A 281 -2.24 -15.60 11.02
CA THR A 281 -1.90 -15.56 12.43
C THR A 281 -0.54 -16.20 12.72
N GLN A 282 -0.11 -16.19 13.97
CA GLN A 282 1.11 -16.87 14.39
C GLN A 282 1.18 -18.37 14.04
N ILE A 283 0.03 -19.01 13.77
CA ILE A 283 -0.01 -20.43 13.38
C ILE A 283 0.59 -20.65 11.99
N ASP A 284 0.47 -19.65 11.11
CA ASP A 284 0.94 -19.73 9.73
C ASP A 284 2.48 -19.72 9.59
N ILE A 285 3.24 -19.57 10.70
CA ILE A 285 4.69 -19.80 10.74
C ILE A 285 5.08 -21.24 11.10
N GLU A 286 4.11 -22.11 11.39
CA GLU A 286 4.40 -23.53 11.65
C GLU A 286 5.20 -24.14 10.50
N ASP A 287 5.95 -25.19 10.79
CA ASP A 287 6.92 -25.79 9.87
C ASP A 287 8.01 -24.80 9.38
N PHE A 288 8.26 -23.73 10.15
CA PHE A 288 9.26 -22.70 9.84
C PHE A 288 9.05 -22.06 8.44
N ASN A 289 7.78 -21.82 8.07
CA ASN A 289 7.44 -21.19 6.79
C ASN A 289 7.99 -19.75 6.71
N THR A 290 9.14 -19.60 6.07
CA THR A 290 9.82 -18.29 5.92
C THR A 290 9.02 -17.30 5.10
N ASN A 291 8.09 -17.73 4.23
CA ASN A 291 7.18 -16.84 3.50
C ASN A 291 6.19 -16.14 4.44
N SER A 292 5.97 -16.68 5.63
CA SER A 292 5.16 -16.07 6.70
C SER A 292 5.99 -15.22 7.67
N LYS A 293 7.31 -15.04 7.43
CA LYS A 293 8.16 -14.14 8.23
C LYS A 293 8.01 -12.70 7.76
N VAL A 294 7.37 -11.87 8.59
CA VAL A 294 7.06 -10.45 8.33
C VAL A 294 7.35 -9.58 9.56
N VAL A 295 7.42 -8.26 9.38
CA VAL A 295 7.57 -7.28 10.46
C VAL A 295 6.47 -6.22 10.32
N PRO A 296 5.58 -6.10 11.33
CA PRO A 296 5.48 -6.88 12.57
C PRO A 296 5.12 -8.33 12.29
N PRO A 297 5.43 -9.27 13.22
CA PRO A 297 5.07 -10.68 13.03
C PRO A 297 3.56 -10.89 13.10
N PHE A 298 3.06 -11.93 12.45
CA PHE A 298 1.67 -12.36 12.62
C PHE A 298 1.39 -12.67 14.10
N ARG A 299 0.27 -12.15 14.61
CA ARG A 299 -0.12 -12.24 16.02
C ARG A 299 -1.12 -13.37 16.25
N ALA A 300 -1.68 -13.44 17.46
CA ALA A 300 -2.70 -14.40 17.82
C ALA A 300 -4.05 -14.11 17.10
N GLU A 301 -4.96 -15.08 17.11
CA GLU A 301 -6.30 -14.94 16.51
C GLU A 301 -7.06 -13.72 17.03
N ARG A 302 -7.03 -13.48 18.36
CA ARG A 302 -7.66 -12.31 18.98
C ARG A 302 -7.17 -10.98 18.42
N ASP A 303 -5.87 -10.91 18.04
CA ASP A 303 -5.28 -9.71 17.45
C ASP A 303 -5.82 -9.50 16.04
N LYS A 304 -5.92 -10.57 15.23
CA LYS A 304 -6.52 -10.54 13.89
C LYS A 304 -8.00 -10.12 13.93
N GLU A 305 -8.76 -10.64 14.89
CA GLU A 305 -10.16 -10.25 15.10
C GLU A 305 -10.27 -8.75 15.47
N ALA A 306 -9.40 -8.27 16.36
CA ALA A 306 -9.37 -6.86 16.76
C ALA A 306 -8.96 -5.94 15.61
N LEU A 307 -8.01 -6.34 14.77
CA LEU A 307 -7.66 -5.61 13.52
C LEU A 307 -8.87 -5.53 12.59
N THR A 308 -9.57 -6.64 12.37
CA THR A 308 -10.80 -6.71 11.57
C THR A 308 -11.87 -5.74 12.09
N LEU A 309 -12.15 -5.75 13.39
CA LEU A 309 -13.08 -4.81 14.00
C LEU A 309 -12.60 -3.35 13.87
N GLY A 310 -11.30 -3.10 14.02
CA GLY A 310 -10.71 -1.78 13.85
C GLY A 310 -10.83 -1.23 12.43
N VAL A 311 -10.77 -2.09 11.40
CA VAL A 311 -11.03 -1.70 10.00
C VAL A 311 -12.52 -1.42 9.78
N ILE A 312 -13.40 -2.23 10.36
CA ILE A 312 -14.85 -2.07 10.22
C ILE A 312 -15.33 -0.76 10.86
N ASP A 313 -14.87 -0.45 12.08
CA ASP A 313 -15.32 0.75 12.83
C ASP A 313 -14.57 2.04 12.45
N GLY A 314 -13.53 1.94 11.60
CA GLY A 314 -12.74 3.09 11.12
C GLY A 314 -11.63 3.53 12.09
N THR A 315 -11.30 2.74 13.09
CA THR A 315 -10.10 2.94 13.92
C THR A 315 -8.85 2.78 13.08
N ILE A 316 -8.83 1.78 12.18
CA ILE A 316 -7.84 1.60 11.12
C ILE A 316 -8.42 2.21 9.84
N ASP A 317 -7.71 3.14 9.26
CA ASP A 317 -8.20 3.96 8.15
C ASP A 317 -8.07 3.28 6.78
N CYS A 318 -6.98 2.55 6.57
CA CYS A 318 -6.69 1.92 5.28
C CYS A 318 -5.93 0.59 5.42
N VAL A 319 -5.90 -0.14 4.31
CA VAL A 319 -5.22 -1.42 4.16
C VAL A 319 -4.10 -1.25 3.13
N CYS A 320 -2.92 -1.79 3.39
CA CYS A 320 -1.79 -1.76 2.48
C CYS A 320 -1.31 -3.17 2.12
N SER A 321 -0.54 -3.27 1.03
CA SER A 321 0.06 -4.55 0.63
C SER A 321 1.25 -4.95 1.51
N ASP A 322 1.94 -3.98 2.10
CA ASP A 322 3.25 -4.11 2.75
C ASP A 322 4.26 -4.90 1.89
N HIS A 323 4.15 -4.71 0.58
CA HIS A 323 4.97 -5.41 -0.41
C HIS A 323 6.45 -5.20 -0.13
N THR A 324 7.13 -6.30 0.11
CA THR A 324 8.58 -6.36 0.33
C THR A 324 9.13 -7.56 -0.43
N PRO A 325 9.69 -7.32 -1.65
CA PRO A 325 10.21 -8.38 -2.50
C PRO A 325 11.50 -8.94 -1.90
N ILE A 326 11.52 -10.26 -1.67
CA ILE A 326 12.68 -10.98 -1.13
C ILE A 326 13.02 -12.12 -2.08
N THR A 327 14.30 -12.29 -2.39
CA THR A 327 14.74 -13.35 -3.28
C THR A 327 14.60 -14.73 -2.60
N GLU A 328 14.46 -15.76 -3.41
CA GLU A 328 14.32 -17.14 -2.96
C GLU A 328 15.52 -17.58 -2.11
N GLU A 329 16.73 -17.15 -2.45
CA GLU A 329 17.96 -17.43 -1.69
C GLU A 329 17.87 -16.93 -0.25
N LEU A 330 17.34 -15.72 -0.02
CA LEU A 330 17.20 -15.12 1.31
C LEU A 330 16.00 -15.69 2.08
N LYS A 331 15.02 -16.25 1.38
CA LYS A 331 13.90 -16.99 2.00
C LYS A 331 14.23 -18.43 2.33
N ASN A 332 15.15 -19.08 1.63
CA ASN A 332 15.57 -20.46 1.87
C ASN A 332 16.57 -20.62 3.02
N LEU A 333 16.86 -19.56 3.76
CA LEU A 333 17.64 -19.61 5.00
C LEU A 333 16.79 -20.17 6.16
N PRO A 334 17.42 -20.64 7.27
CA PRO A 334 16.70 -20.96 8.50
C PRO A 334 15.77 -19.80 8.92
N PHE A 335 14.63 -20.10 9.53
CA PHE A 335 13.61 -19.09 9.83
C PHE A 335 14.16 -17.84 10.55
N SER A 336 15.06 -18.02 11.51
CA SER A 336 15.69 -16.91 12.24
C SER A 336 16.54 -16.00 11.34
N ASP A 337 17.19 -16.56 10.33
CA ASP A 337 18.13 -15.86 9.45
C ASP A 337 17.47 -15.36 8.16
N ALA A 338 16.32 -15.94 7.76
CA ALA A 338 15.59 -15.52 6.57
C ALA A 338 15.16 -14.06 6.66
N GLU A 339 15.26 -13.32 5.55
CA GLU A 339 14.83 -11.92 5.50
C GLU A 339 13.29 -11.82 5.61
N PRO A 340 12.77 -10.90 6.47
CA PRO A 340 11.33 -10.69 6.60
C PRO A 340 10.77 -9.94 5.40
N GLY A 341 9.56 -10.28 5.00
CA GLY A 341 8.84 -9.61 3.92
C GLY A 341 8.03 -10.57 3.07
N LEU A 342 7.06 -10.04 2.36
CA LEU A 342 6.24 -10.79 1.41
C LEU A 342 5.91 -9.94 0.18
N MET A 343 5.62 -10.59 -0.94
CA MET A 343 5.08 -9.93 -2.11
C MET A 343 3.57 -9.72 -1.94
N GLY A 344 3.05 -8.54 -2.30
CA GLY A 344 1.66 -8.19 -2.03
C GLY A 344 0.97 -7.29 -3.07
N LEU A 345 1.70 -6.70 -4.04
CA LEU A 345 1.13 -5.74 -4.99
C LEU A 345 -0.08 -6.29 -5.74
N GLU A 346 0.05 -7.48 -6.33
CA GLU A 346 -1.03 -8.12 -7.09
C GLU A 346 -2.08 -8.80 -6.20
N LEU A 347 -1.82 -8.89 -4.88
CA LEU A 347 -2.69 -9.54 -3.90
C LEU A 347 -3.50 -8.55 -3.06
N LEU A 348 -3.20 -7.24 -3.09
CA LEU A 348 -3.91 -6.25 -2.29
C LEU A 348 -5.42 -6.26 -2.56
N LEU A 349 -5.82 -6.16 -3.83
CA LEU A 349 -7.24 -6.16 -4.20
C LEU A 349 -7.94 -7.48 -3.82
N PRO A 350 -7.52 -8.66 -4.32
CA PRO A 350 -8.24 -9.90 -4.07
C PRO A 350 -8.29 -10.29 -2.58
N LEU A 351 -7.23 -10.04 -1.81
CA LEU A 351 -7.26 -10.29 -0.37
C LEU A 351 -8.18 -9.32 0.38
N THR A 352 -8.23 -8.04 -0.03
CA THR A 352 -9.15 -7.07 0.59
C THR A 352 -10.60 -7.42 0.25
N LEU A 353 -10.89 -7.87 -0.98
CA LEU A 353 -12.23 -8.37 -1.38
C LEU A 353 -12.62 -9.61 -0.58
N LYS A 354 -11.71 -10.58 -0.43
CA LYS A 354 -11.92 -11.79 0.36
C LYS A 354 -12.27 -11.44 1.81
N TRP A 355 -11.48 -10.56 2.44
CA TRP A 355 -11.74 -10.07 3.80
C TRP A 355 -13.14 -9.42 3.91
N GLY A 356 -13.51 -8.56 2.94
CA GLY A 356 -14.81 -7.91 2.92
C GLY A 356 -15.97 -8.90 2.81
N LYS A 357 -15.85 -9.92 1.95
CA LYS A 357 -16.85 -10.98 1.77
C LYS A 357 -17.03 -11.81 3.06
N GLU A 358 -15.93 -12.23 3.68
CA GLU A 358 -15.93 -13.01 4.93
C GLU A 358 -16.58 -12.25 6.10
N ASN A 359 -16.37 -10.92 6.15
CA ASN A 359 -16.88 -10.07 7.22
C ASN A 359 -18.18 -9.33 6.85
N LYS A 360 -18.81 -9.63 5.69
CA LYS A 360 -20.07 -9.04 5.22
C LYS A 360 -20.00 -7.50 5.13
N VAL A 361 -18.84 -6.97 4.76
CA VAL A 361 -18.62 -5.54 4.53
C VAL A 361 -19.02 -5.19 3.10
N SER A 362 -19.67 -4.05 2.89
CA SER A 362 -20.08 -3.63 1.54
C SER A 362 -18.87 -3.38 0.64
N LEU A 363 -19.02 -3.64 -0.66
CA LEU A 363 -17.95 -3.48 -1.64
C LEU A 363 -17.43 -2.04 -1.69
N GLU A 364 -18.31 -1.04 -1.53
CA GLU A 364 -17.94 0.38 -1.47
C GLU A 364 -17.01 0.67 -0.30
N LYS A 365 -17.32 0.11 0.88
CA LYS A 365 -16.46 0.25 2.07
C LYS A 365 -15.13 -0.46 1.87
N VAL A 366 -15.15 -1.68 1.33
CA VAL A 366 -13.94 -2.46 1.02
C VAL A 366 -13.01 -1.66 0.09
N LEU A 367 -13.54 -1.16 -1.02
CA LEU A 367 -12.76 -0.37 -1.98
C LEU A 367 -12.28 0.95 -1.37
N SER A 368 -13.06 1.59 -0.48
CA SER A 368 -12.62 2.82 0.16
C SER A 368 -11.33 2.65 0.97
N LEU A 369 -11.08 1.46 1.55
CA LEU A 369 -9.88 1.16 2.33
C LEU A 369 -8.58 1.20 1.52
N ILE A 370 -8.67 0.99 0.21
CA ILE A 370 -7.54 0.93 -0.72
C ILE A 370 -7.62 1.98 -1.83
N THR A 371 -8.56 2.93 -1.74
CA THR A 371 -8.73 4.03 -2.72
C THR A 371 -8.86 5.38 -2.03
N SER A 372 -10.07 5.76 -1.62
CA SER A 372 -10.36 7.11 -1.11
C SER A 372 -9.76 7.38 0.27
N ASN A 373 -9.75 6.41 1.17
CA ASN A 373 -9.21 6.62 2.50
C ASN A 373 -7.70 6.92 2.47
N PRO A 374 -6.84 6.09 1.84
CA PRO A 374 -5.43 6.42 1.69
C PRO A 374 -5.22 7.72 0.91
N SER A 375 -6.04 8.00 -0.12
CA SER A 375 -5.97 9.26 -0.87
C SER A 375 -6.23 10.50 0.01
N ASN A 376 -7.21 10.42 0.91
CA ASN A 376 -7.52 11.50 1.85
C ASN A 376 -6.38 11.75 2.84
N ILE A 377 -5.73 10.69 3.35
CA ILE A 377 -4.59 10.79 4.27
C ILE A 377 -3.40 11.49 3.57
N LEU A 378 -3.20 11.24 2.28
CA LEU A 378 -2.19 11.94 1.47
C LEU A 378 -2.52 13.43 1.23
N GLY A 379 -3.67 13.91 1.70
CA GLY A 379 -4.12 15.30 1.51
C GLY A 379 -4.40 15.65 0.05
N ARG A 380 -4.67 14.67 -0.79
CA ARG A 380 -4.90 14.83 -2.22
C ARG A 380 -6.21 14.14 -2.60
N GLU A 381 -7.09 14.85 -3.28
CA GLU A 381 -8.32 14.26 -3.85
C GLU A 381 -8.04 13.45 -5.12
N LEU A 382 -7.22 12.39 -5.00
CA LEU A 382 -6.66 11.68 -6.14
C LEU A 382 -7.54 10.52 -6.63
N ALA A 383 -8.28 9.87 -5.73
CA ALA A 383 -9.00 8.65 -6.04
C ALA A 383 -10.50 8.90 -6.19
N LYS A 384 -10.89 9.50 -7.32
CA LYS A 384 -12.31 9.73 -7.65
C LYS A 384 -12.56 9.49 -9.13
N VAL A 385 -13.61 8.73 -9.44
CA VAL A 385 -14.16 8.62 -10.80
C VAL A 385 -15.24 9.69 -10.95
N THR A 386 -14.81 10.94 -11.21
CA THR A 386 -15.73 12.08 -11.44
C THR A 386 -15.23 12.94 -12.59
N VAL A 387 -16.16 13.61 -13.27
CA VAL A 387 -15.83 14.51 -14.38
C VAL A 387 -14.85 15.59 -13.94
N GLY A 388 -13.81 15.82 -14.74
CA GLY A 388 -12.75 16.80 -14.50
C GLY A 388 -11.53 16.24 -13.76
N ASN A 389 -11.62 15.10 -13.10
CA ASN A 389 -10.49 14.46 -12.42
C ASN A 389 -9.56 13.73 -13.41
N ASN A 390 -8.32 13.51 -12.98
CA ASN A 390 -7.39 12.65 -13.70
C ASN A 390 -7.96 11.24 -13.81
N ALA A 391 -7.78 10.62 -14.96
CA ALA A 391 -8.25 9.28 -15.22
C ALA A 391 -7.23 8.24 -14.72
N ASP A 392 -7.24 8.01 -13.39
CA ASP A 392 -6.57 6.91 -12.72
C ASP A 392 -7.66 5.91 -12.30
N ILE A 393 -7.78 4.80 -13.03
CA ILE A 393 -8.92 3.88 -12.94
C ILE A 393 -8.43 2.43 -12.89
N CYS A 394 -9.05 1.63 -12.01
CA CYS A 394 -8.94 0.18 -11.97
C CYS A 394 -10.25 -0.46 -12.46
N ILE A 395 -10.13 -1.39 -13.40
CA ILE A 395 -11.23 -2.21 -13.91
C ILE A 395 -10.94 -3.67 -13.54
N PHE A 396 -11.83 -4.31 -12.80
CA PHE A 396 -11.64 -5.68 -12.35
C PHE A 396 -12.91 -6.51 -12.43
N ASP A 397 -12.75 -7.83 -12.54
CA ASP A 397 -13.80 -8.81 -12.39
C ASP A 397 -13.87 -9.30 -10.95
N GLU A 398 -14.96 -9.06 -10.24
CA GLU A 398 -15.11 -9.44 -8.83
C GLU A 398 -15.28 -10.95 -8.61
N PHE A 399 -15.66 -11.67 -9.67
CA PHE A 399 -15.97 -13.10 -9.60
C PHE A 399 -14.95 -14.01 -10.27
N GLU A 400 -13.97 -13.44 -11.00
CA GLU A 400 -12.95 -14.25 -11.61
C GLU A 400 -12.07 -14.90 -10.55
N VAL A 401 -12.06 -16.23 -10.53
CA VAL A 401 -11.20 -17.05 -9.67
C VAL A 401 -9.89 -17.35 -10.37
N TRP A 402 -8.78 -17.16 -9.68
CA TRP A 402 -7.46 -17.42 -10.25
C TRP A 402 -6.49 -17.94 -9.20
N PRO A 403 -5.58 -18.88 -9.53
CA PRO A 403 -4.58 -19.39 -8.61
C PRO A 403 -3.39 -18.43 -8.51
N VAL A 404 -2.90 -18.21 -7.30
CA VAL A 404 -1.68 -17.47 -7.02
C VAL A 404 -0.48 -18.33 -7.34
N ASN A 405 0.08 -18.17 -8.52
CA ASN A 405 1.23 -18.94 -8.99
C ASN A 405 2.08 -18.15 -9.99
N ALA A 406 3.23 -18.71 -10.38
CA ALA A 406 4.20 -18.04 -11.25
C ALA A 406 3.65 -17.63 -12.62
N SER A 407 2.67 -18.36 -13.17
CA SER A 407 2.10 -18.05 -14.49
C SER A 407 1.06 -16.92 -14.45
N ASN A 408 0.52 -16.61 -13.28
CA ASN A 408 -0.52 -15.61 -13.09
C ASN A 408 -0.02 -14.30 -12.46
N LEU A 409 1.24 -14.27 -12.01
CA LEU A 409 1.87 -13.11 -11.38
C LEU A 409 2.89 -12.48 -12.29
N ILE A 410 2.90 -11.16 -12.35
CA ILE A 410 3.87 -10.34 -13.08
C ILE A 410 5.18 -10.22 -12.29
N THR A 411 5.10 -10.01 -10.96
CA THR A 411 6.30 -9.92 -10.13
C THR A 411 7.16 -11.19 -10.27
N GLN A 412 8.47 -10.99 -10.31
CA GLN A 412 9.42 -12.13 -10.34
C GLN A 412 9.59 -12.82 -8.99
N PHE A 413 9.11 -12.21 -7.90
CA PHE A 413 9.25 -12.73 -6.55
C PHE A 413 8.16 -13.76 -6.24
N ARG A 414 8.47 -14.69 -5.31
CA ARG A 414 7.59 -15.81 -4.93
C ARG A 414 7.38 -15.89 -3.42
N ASN A 415 7.90 -14.94 -2.67
CA ASN A 415 7.85 -14.90 -1.21
C ASN A 415 6.44 -14.48 -0.72
N SER A 416 5.48 -15.39 -0.85
CA SER A 416 4.12 -15.19 -0.35
C SER A 416 3.58 -16.45 0.31
N PRO A 417 2.98 -16.32 1.52
CA PRO A 417 2.26 -17.42 2.16
C PRO A 417 0.97 -17.80 1.42
N PHE A 418 0.49 -16.94 0.52
CA PHE A 418 -0.71 -17.19 -0.30
C PHE A 418 -0.40 -17.94 -1.61
N TYR A 419 0.84 -18.31 -1.85
CA TYR A 419 1.21 -19.05 -3.05
C TYR A 419 0.50 -20.43 -3.08
N GLY A 420 -0.22 -20.71 -4.18
CA GLY A 420 -1.08 -21.89 -4.32
C GLY A 420 -2.54 -21.67 -3.90
N TYR A 421 -2.88 -20.54 -3.29
CA TYR A 421 -4.28 -20.20 -2.99
C TYR A 421 -5.05 -19.84 -4.27
N GLU A 422 -6.33 -20.11 -4.28
CA GLU A 422 -7.28 -19.57 -5.24
C GLU A 422 -7.94 -18.31 -4.65
N LEU A 423 -7.87 -17.20 -5.37
CA LEU A 423 -8.44 -15.92 -4.97
C LEU A 423 -9.49 -15.46 -5.98
N GLU A 424 -10.55 -14.81 -5.49
CA GLU A 424 -11.56 -14.12 -6.30
C GLU A 424 -11.17 -12.66 -6.49
N GLY A 425 -11.53 -12.10 -7.64
CA GLY A 425 -11.24 -10.70 -7.96
C GLY A 425 -9.94 -10.55 -8.73
N ARG A 426 -10.05 -10.22 -10.03
CA ARG A 426 -8.88 -10.06 -10.89
C ARG A 426 -8.96 -8.79 -11.72
N VAL A 427 -7.87 -8.03 -11.68
CA VAL A 427 -7.74 -6.81 -12.49
C VAL A 427 -7.69 -7.17 -13.97
N GLN A 428 -8.50 -6.49 -14.76
CA GLN A 428 -8.58 -6.64 -16.21
C GLN A 428 -7.79 -5.55 -16.90
N GLN A 429 -8.01 -4.28 -16.52
CA GLN A 429 -7.27 -3.14 -17.04
C GLN A 429 -6.99 -2.12 -15.93
N THR A 430 -5.87 -1.42 -16.10
CA THR A 430 -5.51 -0.27 -15.26
C THR A 430 -5.15 0.91 -16.14
N ILE A 431 -5.76 2.04 -15.85
CA ILE A 431 -5.54 3.32 -16.53
C ILE A 431 -4.83 4.26 -15.56
N VAL A 432 -3.75 4.87 -16.00
CA VAL A 432 -2.99 5.88 -15.26
C VAL A 432 -2.79 7.08 -16.17
N ASP A 433 -3.06 8.29 -15.64
CA ASP A 433 -3.00 9.54 -16.43
C ASP A 433 -3.70 9.40 -17.80
N GLY A 434 -4.87 8.76 -17.85
CA GLY A 434 -5.66 8.60 -19.06
C GLY A 434 -5.06 7.64 -20.11
N SER A 435 -4.09 6.83 -19.74
CA SER A 435 -3.47 5.82 -20.62
C SER A 435 -3.69 4.42 -20.04
N CYS A 436 -4.11 3.46 -20.87
CA CYS A 436 -4.20 2.06 -20.46
C CYS A 436 -2.78 1.49 -20.34
N VAL A 437 -2.31 1.32 -19.09
CA VAL A 437 -0.94 0.90 -18.76
C VAL A 437 -0.81 -0.60 -18.48
N TYR A 438 -1.95 -1.26 -18.22
CA TYR A 438 -2.05 -2.70 -18.07
C TYR A 438 -3.36 -3.20 -18.70
N SER A 439 -3.29 -4.33 -19.38
CA SER A 439 -4.43 -5.10 -19.87
C SER A 439 -4.09 -6.58 -19.82
N LYS A 440 -4.89 -7.36 -19.09
CA LYS A 440 -4.72 -8.80 -18.92
C LYS A 440 -4.69 -9.57 -20.26
N GLU A 441 -5.46 -9.15 -21.26
CA GLU A 441 -5.53 -9.81 -22.58
C GLU A 441 -4.24 -9.65 -23.39
N LYS A 442 -3.32 -8.74 -22.99
CA LYS A 442 -2.10 -8.42 -23.74
C LYS A 442 -0.83 -8.96 -23.09
N ASN A 443 -0.92 -9.49 -21.89
CA ASN A 443 0.15 -10.10 -21.13
C ASN A 443 -0.13 -11.59 -20.94
#